data_387c828009073dc0c0467c65cad19142
#
_entry.id   387c828009073dc0c0467c65cad19142
#
_cell.length_a   1.000
_cell.length_b   1.000
_cell.length_c   1.000
_cell.angle_alpha   90.00
_cell.angle_beta   90.00
_cell.angle_gamma   90.00
#
_symmetry.space_group_name_H-M   'P 1'
#
loop_
_entity.id
_entity.type
_entity.pdbx_description
1 polymer ?
#
loop_
_entity_poly.entity_id
_entity_poly.type
_entity_poly.pdbx_seq_one_letter_code
_entity_poly.pdbx_strand_id
1 'polypeptide(L)'
;MRKYITWIMLTVLILDTANVVAQANKKPLYTAAFGVQAYTFRRSFPIDVAKTLDTIKMMGFTEIEGSGGNVSPEEFKKLCNERGISIPSTGAGYNQLVNKTDSVVYRAKILGAKYVMCAWIPHKTGSFNFENAKKAVADFNAAGKILKENGLTFCYHIHGYEFWPHEGGTLLDYIIKNTNPEYVSFEMDILWTQFGGGDPVALLKKYGNRWKLMHLKDLRKGVKKDLTGGTSQENDVVLGTGEIDIRGILKEAKKIGIKHYFIEDESSHVNLQVPQSIAYLKSLKE
;
A
#
# COMPACT_ATOMS: atom_id res chain seq x y z
N MET A 1 -33.02 0.56 51.96
CA MET A 1 -32.68 0.10 50.58
C MET A 1 -32.55 1.24 49.54
N ARG A 2 -33.14 2.41 49.70
CA ARG A 2 -33.06 3.51 48.67
C ARG A 2 -31.72 4.24 48.56
N LYS A 3 -30.85 4.22 49.58
CA LYS A 3 -29.57 4.97 49.56
C LYS A 3 -28.41 4.27 48.79
N TYR A 4 -28.48 2.95 48.63
CA TYR A 4 -27.43 2.19 47.92
C TYR A 4 -27.59 2.21 46.37
N ILE A 5 -28.82 2.36 45.87
CA ILE A 5 -29.09 2.40 44.44
C ILE A 5 -28.56 3.68 43.81
N THR A 6 -28.59 4.82 44.52
CA THR A 6 -28.12 6.11 44.01
C THR A 6 -26.60 6.16 43.84
N TRP A 7 -25.85 5.45 44.70
CA TRP A 7 -24.38 5.39 44.59
C TRP A 7 -23.92 4.49 43.47
N ILE A 8 -24.61 3.40 43.16
CA ILE A 8 -24.26 2.51 42.06
C ILE A 8 -24.52 3.18 40.69
N MET A 9 -25.63 3.93 40.55
CA MET A 9 -25.88 4.69 39.32
C MET A 9 -24.85 5.82 39.07
N LEU A 10 -24.42 6.51 40.14
CA LEU A 10 -23.42 7.60 40.03
C LEU A 10 -22.04 7.06 39.66
N THR A 11 -21.63 5.92 40.19
CA THR A 11 -20.36 5.25 39.85
C THR A 11 -20.31 4.73 38.43
N VAL A 12 -21.39 4.19 37.92
CA VAL A 12 -21.48 3.71 36.51
C VAL A 12 -21.41 4.89 35.55
N LEU A 13 -22.12 5.99 35.81
CA LEU A 13 -22.05 7.18 34.95
C LEU A 13 -20.64 7.83 34.94
N ILE A 14 -19.94 7.85 36.09
CA ILE A 14 -18.57 8.41 36.17
C ILE A 14 -17.58 7.50 35.43
N LEU A 15 -17.73 6.19 35.50
CA LEU A 15 -16.89 5.24 34.79
C LEU A 15 -17.09 5.33 33.27
N ASP A 16 -18.31 5.51 32.78
CA ASP A 16 -18.60 5.70 31.36
C ASP A 16 -18.05 7.03 30.83
N THR A 17 -18.21 8.11 31.57
CA THR A 17 -17.66 9.42 31.18
C THR A 17 -16.13 9.44 31.21
N ALA A 18 -15.50 8.79 32.19
CA ALA A 18 -14.04 8.67 32.25
C ALA A 18 -13.47 7.85 31.08
N ASN A 19 -14.15 6.78 30.69
CA ASN A 19 -13.77 5.98 29.51
C ASN A 19 -13.94 6.75 28.20
N VAL A 20 -15.01 7.52 28.05
CA VAL A 20 -15.25 8.38 26.89
C VAL A 20 -14.21 9.49 26.79
N VAL A 21 -13.87 10.15 27.88
CA VAL A 21 -12.83 11.20 27.93
C VAL A 21 -11.44 10.61 27.70
N ALA A 22 -11.14 9.42 28.25
CA ALA A 22 -9.87 8.74 28.01
C ALA A 22 -9.70 8.32 26.54
N GLN A 23 -10.78 7.94 25.87
CA GLN A 23 -10.77 7.60 24.45
C GLN A 23 -10.66 8.84 23.55
N ALA A 24 -11.26 9.97 23.97
CA ALA A 24 -11.17 11.25 23.26
C ALA A 24 -9.75 11.85 23.27
N ASN A 25 -8.93 11.54 24.27
CA ASN A 25 -7.56 12.06 24.42
C ASN A 25 -6.48 11.21 23.74
N LYS A 26 -6.80 10.07 23.17
CA LYS A 26 -5.81 9.25 22.45
C LYS A 26 -5.41 9.90 21.12
N LYS A 27 -4.10 9.91 20.83
CA LYS A 27 -3.56 10.44 19.58
C LYS A 27 -4.05 9.60 18.36
N PRO A 28 -4.22 10.23 17.19
CA PRO A 28 -4.50 9.48 15.96
C PRO A 28 -3.38 8.45 15.71
N LEU A 29 -3.77 7.23 15.34
CA LEU A 29 -2.81 6.20 14.94
C LEU A 29 -2.29 6.48 13.53
N TYR A 30 -3.19 6.83 12.60
CA TYR A 30 -2.82 7.22 11.25
C TYR A 30 -2.56 8.73 11.19
N THR A 31 -1.33 9.10 10.87
CA THR A 31 -0.86 10.50 10.84
C THR A 31 -0.17 10.85 9.52
N ALA A 32 -0.05 9.90 8.59
CA ALA A 32 0.52 10.13 7.27
C ALA A 32 -0.45 10.92 6.36
N ALA A 33 0.07 11.44 5.26
CA ALA A 33 -0.75 11.95 4.19
C ALA A 33 -1.66 10.84 3.62
N PHE A 34 -2.86 11.21 3.16
CA PHE A 34 -3.69 10.25 2.46
C PHE A 34 -3.20 10.13 1.01
N GLY A 35 -2.66 8.97 0.69
CA GLY A 35 -2.24 8.57 -0.64
C GLY A 35 -3.23 7.61 -1.29
N VAL A 36 -3.31 7.64 -2.61
CA VAL A 36 -4.09 6.70 -3.41
C VAL A 36 -3.24 6.11 -4.52
N GLN A 37 -3.40 4.81 -4.78
CA GLN A 37 -2.85 4.18 -5.98
C GLN A 37 -3.73 4.54 -7.18
N ALA A 38 -3.13 5.05 -8.27
CA ALA A 38 -3.85 5.50 -9.47
C ALA A 38 -4.72 4.40 -10.09
N TYR A 39 -4.35 3.13 -9.94
CA TYR A 39 -5.10 1.98 -10.44
C TYR A 39 -6.50 1.86 -9.83
N THR A 40 -6.72 2.39 -8.62
CA THR A 40 -8.05 2.55 -8.01
C THR A 40 -9.02 3.23 -8.97
N PHE A 41 -8.56 4.23 -9.71
CA PHE A 41 -9.36 5.00 -10.67
C PHE A 41 -9.09 4.63 -12.14
N ARG A 42 -8.59 3.40 -12.40
CA ARG A 42 -8.25 2.92 -13.75
C ARG A 42 -9.38 3.00 -14.78
N ARG A 43 -10.64 3.01 -14.31
CA ARG A 43 -11.82 3.15 -15.18
C ARG A 43 -12.16 4.61 -15.48
N SER A 44 -11.76 5.54 -14.62
CA SER A 44 -12.07 6.97 -14.74
C SER A 44 -10.98 7.74 -15.49
N PHE A 45 -9.71 7.44 -15.23
CA PHE A 45 -8.58 8.13 -15.87
C PHE A 45 -8.62 8.13 -17.41
N PRO A 46 -8.99 7.04 -18.11
CA PRO A 46 -9.09 7.06 -19.58
C PRO A 46 -10.20 7.98 -20.11
N ILE A 47 -11.18 8.33 -19.28
CA ILE A 47 -12.31 9.18 -19.65
C ILE A 47 -11.91 10.66 -19.54
N ASP A 48 -11.40 11.06 -18.35
CA ASP A 48 -10.99 12.45 -18.07
C ASP A 48 -10.03 12.48 -16.90
N VAL A 49 -8.78 12.82 -17.19
CA VAL A 49 -7.70 12.85 -16.18
C VAL A 49 -7.93 13.97 -15.18
N ALA A 50 -8.27 15.17 -15.64
CA ALA A 50 -8.46 16.33 -14.77
C ALA A 50 -9.61 16.11 -13.80
N LYS A 51 -10.77 15.67 -14.30
CA LYS A 51 -11.95 15.36 -13.48
C LYS A 51 -11.71 14.22 -12.50
N THR A 52 -10.92 13.20 -12.90
CA THR A 52 -10.54 12.11 -12.00
C THR A 52 -9.68 12.64 -10.85
N LEU A 53 -8.71 13.51 -11.14
CA LEU A 53 -7.88 14.13 -10.10
C LEU A 53 -8.68 15.08 -9.21
N ASP A 54 -9.72 15.78 -9.73
CA ASP A 54 -10.65 16.56 -8.92
C ASP A 54 -11.42 15.68 -7.93
N THR A 55 -11.88 14.51 -8.39
CA THR A 55 -12.54 13.51 -7.54
C THR A 55 -11.60 13.01 -6.44
N ILE A 56 -10.37 12.66 -6.79
CA ILE A 56 -9.32 12.24 -5.85
C ILE A 56 -9.07 13.33 -4.79
N LYS A 57 -8.95 14.59 -5.23
CA LYS A 57 -8.77 15.74 -4.32
C LYS A 57 -9.97 15.94 -3.39
N MET A 58 -11.20 15.84 -3.92
CA MET A 58 -12.43 15.97 -3.12
C MET A 58 -12.56 14.88 -2.05
N MET A 59 -12.05 13.68 -2.29
CA MET A 59 -11.97 12.60 -1.29
C MET A 59 -10.94 12.88 -0.18
N GLY A 60 -10.08 13.90 -0.36
CA GLY A 60 -9.10 14.33 0.63
C GLY A 60 -7.70 13.77 0.44
N PHE A 61 -7.40 13.17 -0.69
CA PHE A 61 -6.06 12.72 -1.02
C PHE A 61 -5.11 13.89 -1.33
N THR A 62 -3.86 13.75 -0.87
CA THR A 62 -2.77 14.70 -1.12
C THR A 62 -1.57 14.02 -1.76
N GLU A 63 -1.59 12.71 -1.89
CA GLU A 63 -0.58 11.91 -2.59
C GLU A 63 -1.25 10.96 -3.58
N ILE A 64 -0.56 10.71 -4.70
CA ILE A 64 -0.93 9.67 -5.66
C ILE A 64 0.30 8.86 -6.03
N GLU A 65 0.17 7.54 -6.07
CA GLU A 65 1.16 6.66 -6.65
C GLU A 65 0.80 6.32 -8.09
N GLY A 66 1.79 6.38 -8.97
CA GLY A 66 1.60 6.10 -10.39
C GLY A 66 1.11 7.31 -11.18
N SER A 67 0.49 7.02 -12.29
CA SER A 67 -0.17 7.99 -13.18
C SER A 67 -1.30 7.29 -13.91
N GLY A 68 -2.23 8.04 -14.46
CA GLY A 68 -3.36 7.48 -15.18
C GLY A 68 -3.72 8.29 -16.42
N GLY A 69 -4.47 7.66 -17.32
CA GLY A 69 -4.93 8.27 -18.56
C GLY A 69 -3.85 8.39 -19.65
N ASN A 70 -4.26 8.98 -20.77
CA ASN A 70 -3.43 9.14 -21.97
C ASN A 70 -2.84 10.56 -22.06
N VAL A 71 -2.15 11.01 -21.01
CA VAL A 71 -1.46 12.31 -20.96
C VAL A 71 0.04 12.10 -20.74
N SER A 72 0.85 13.09 -21.14
CA SER A 72 2.29 13.03 -20.89
C SER A 72 2.60 13.11 -19.39
N PRO A 73 3.77 12.63 -18.95
CA PRO A 73 4.19 12.80 -17.55
C PRO A 73 4.19 14.25 -17.09
N GLU A 74 4.56 15.18 -17.97
CA GLU A 74 4.60 16.63 -17.72
C GLU A 74 3.18 17.17 -17.46
N GLU A 75 2.22 16.81 -18.31
CA GLU A 75 0.84 17.24 -18.16
C GLU A 75 0.22 16.60 -16.91
N PHE A 76 0.46 15.31 -16.65
CA PHE A 76 -0.02 14.67 -15.43
C PHE A 76 0.53 15.37 -14.17
N LYS A 77 1.83 15.69 -14.17
CA LYS A 77 2.47 16.43 -13.08
C LYS A 77 1.87 17.80 -12.87
N LYS A 78 1.62 18.54 -13.96
CA LYS A 78 0.97 19.86 -13.91
C LYS A 78 -0.41 19.76 -13.29
N LEU A 79 -1.25 18.84 -13.78
CA LEU A 79 -2.61 18.62 -13.27
C LEU A 79 -2.64 18.23 -11.79
N CYS A 80 -1.70 17.42 -11.33
CA CYS A 80 -1.54 17.08 -9.91
C CYS A 80 -1.13 18.31 -9.08
N ASN A 81 -0.14 19.09 -9.56
CA ASN A 81 0.33 20.29 -8.86
C ASN A 81 -0.79 21.35 -8.68
N GLU A 82 -1.60 21.58 -9.71
CA GLU A 82 -2.76 22.50 -9.65
C GLU A 82 -3.76 22.11 -8.55
N ARG A 83 -3.79 20.84 -8.16
CA ARG A 83 -4.66 20.28 -7.12
C ARG A 83 -3.97 20.07 -5.77
N GLY A 84 -2.67 20.39 -5.68
CA GLY A 84 -1.87 20.13 -4.48
C GLY A 84 -1.74 18.65 -4.18
N ILE A 85 -1.68 17.80 -5.21
CA ILE A 85 -1.43 16.36 -5.11
C ILE A 85 0.05 16.10 -5.46
N SER A 86 0.82 15.52 -4.54
CA SER A 86 2.19 15.09 -4.78
C SER A 86 2.24 13.68 -5.35
N ILE A 87 3.34 13.34 -6.05
CA ILE A 87 3.56 12.03 -6.66
C ILE A 87 4.84 11.44 -6.07
N PRO A 88 4.81 10.88 -4.84
CA PRO A 88 6.00 10.35 -4.22
C PRO A 88 6.55 9.09 -4.91
N SER A 89 5.68 8.30 -5.54
CA SER A 89 6.03 7.04 -6.21
C SER A 89 5.38 6.93 -7.59
N THR A 90 6.06 6.26 -8.52
CA THR A 90 5.54 5.96 -9.88
C THR A 90 5.80 4.51 -10.25
N GLY A 91 4.86 3.90 -10.96
CA GLY A 91 4.98 2.51 -11.42
C GLY A 91 5.85 2.35 -12.67
N ALA A 92 6.56 1.24 -12.76
CA ALA A 92 7.22 0.76 -13.97
C ALA A 92 6.91 -0.73 -14.18
N GLY A 93 6.46 -1.11 -15.38
CA GLY A 93 6.34 -2.51 -15.72
C GLY A 93 7.71 -3.19 -15.75
N TYR A 94 7.77 -4.48 -15.43
CA TYR A 94 9.04 -5.24 -15.33
C TYR A 94 9.92 -5.10 -16.57
N ASN A 95 9.35 -5.23 -17.77
CA ASN A 95 10.11 -5.08 -19.02
C ASN A 95 10.67 -3.66 -19.21
N GLN A 96 9.94 -2.63 -18.79
CA GLN A 96 10.43 -1.25 -18.81
C GLN A 96 11.55 -1.06 -17.80
N LEU A 97 11.37 -1.58 -16.58
CA LEU A 97 12.36 -1.50 -15.51
C LEU A 97 13.70 -2.13 -15.93
N VAL A 98 13.66 -3.30 -16.58
CA VAL A 98 14.85 -4.08 -16.92
C VAL A 98 15.51 -3.59 -18.22
N ASN A 99 14.71 -3.32 -19.27
CA ASN A 99 15.25 -3.07 -20.61
C ASN A 99 15.23 -1.59 -21.01
N LYS A 100 14.56 -0.71 -20.24
CA LYS A 100 14.42 0.73 -20.53
C LYS A 100 14.54 1.56 -19.24
N THR A 101 15.46 1.20 -18.36
CA THR A 101 15.64 1.83 -17.05
C THR A 101 15.83 3.36 -17.17
N ASP A 102 16.54 3.84 -18.19
CA ASP A 102 16.73 5.28 -18.42
C ASP A 102 15.40 6.00 -18.69
N SER A 103 14.47 5.40 -19.43
CA SER A 103 13.12 5.94 -19.61
C SER A 103 12.35 5.99 -18.32
N VAL A 104 12.52 5.00 -17.45
CA VAL A 104 11.90 4.97 -16.11
C VAL A 104 12.46 6.09 -15.24
N VAL A 105 13.78 6.29 -15.25
CA VAL A 105 14.46 7.40 -14.55
C VAL A 105 13.95 8.75 -15.05
N TYR A 106 13.90 8.95 -16.37
CA TYR A 106 13.42 10.18 -16.98
C TYR A 106 12.00 10.51 -16.52
N ARG A 107 11.08 9.53 -16.63
CA ARG A 107 9.69 9.69 -16.21
C ARG A 107 9.56 10.00 -14.72
N ALA A 108 10.27 9.28 -13.86
CA ALA A 108 10.24 9.51 -12.43
C ALA A 108 10.69 10.92 -12.06
N LYS A 109 11.76 11.43 -12.72
CA LYS A 109 12.28 12.79 -12.52
C LYS A 109 11.26 13.85 -12.94
N ILE A 110 10.59 13.70 -14.07
CA ILE A 110 9.51 14.61 -14.52
C ILE A 110 8.38 14.65 -13.50
N LEU A 111 7.90 13.49 -13.08
CA LEU A 111 6.83 13.39 -12.08
C LEU A 111 7.26 13.93 -10.70
N GLY A 112 8.56 14.07 -10.45
CA GLY A 112 9.11 14.43 -9.14
C GLY A 112 9.04 13.31 -8.13
N ALA A 113 8.87 12.06 -8.61
CA ALA A 113 8.82 10.87 -7.77
C ALA A 113 10.19 10.58 -7.15
N LYS A 114 10.18 10.02 -5.96
CA LYS A 114 11.37 9.52 -5.25
C LYS A 114 11.46 8.00 -5.30
N TYR A 115 10.33 7.34 -5.48
CA TYR A 115 10.22 5.90 -5.54
C TYR A 115 9.76 5.46 -6.93
N VAL A 116 10.31 4.32 -7.36
CA VAL A 116 9.89 3.61 -8.56
C VAL A 116 9.44 2.22 -8.12
N MET A 117 8.17 1.93 -8.35
CA MET A 117 7.55 0.65 -7.97
C MET A 117 7.44 -0.27 -9.18
N CYS A 118 7.67 -1.57 -8.98
CA CYS A 118 7.35 -2.63 -9.94
C CYS A 118 6.49 -3.68 -9.23
N ALA A 119 5.30 -3.94 -9.77
CA ALA A 119 4.29 -4.76 -9.11
C ALA A 119 4.25 -6.23 -9.55
N TRP A 120 4.94 -6.61 -10.61
CA TRP A 120 4.77 -7.95 -11.19
C TRP A 120 6.06 -8.50 -11.77
N ILE A 121 6.45 -9.69 -11.31
CA ILE A 121 7.52 -10.48 -11.94
C ILE A 121 6.86 -11.37 -13.01
N PRO A 122 7.29 -11.34 -14.28
CA PRO A 122 6.69 -12.14 -15.34
C PRO A 122 6.76 -13.64 -15.04
N HIS A 123 5.61 -14.28 -14.98
CA HIS A 123 5.46 -15.73 -14.83
C HIS A 123 4.07 -16.17 -15.31
N LYS A 124 3.89 -17.47 -15.51
CA LYS A 124 2.54 -18.04 -15.72
C LYS A 124 1.80 -18.08 -14.38
N THR A 125 0.58 -17.52 -14.35
CA THR A 125 -0.27 -17.49 -13.16
C THR A 125 -0.31 -18.84 -12.44
N GLY A 126 -0.10 -18.83 -11.13
CA GLY A 126 -0.05 -20.04 -10.30
C GLY A 126 1.19 -20.92 -10.48
N SER A 127 2.21 -20.44 -11.20
CA SER A 127 3.44 -21.19 -11.51
C SER A 127 4.72 -20.40 -11.18
N PHE A 128 4.63 -19.41 -10.28
CA PHE A 128 5.82 -18.70 -9.81
C PHE A 128 6.78 -19.68 -9.12
N ASN A 129 8.05 -19.65 -9.48
CA ASN A 129 9.03 -20.62 -9.02
C ASN A 129 10.39 -19.98 -8.72
N PHE A 130 11.34 -20.82 -8.30
CA PHE A 130 12.69 -20.38 -7.93
C PHE A 130 13.44 -19.69 -9.07
N GLU A 131 13.33 -20.16 -10.31
CA GLU A 131 14.01 -19.54 -11.46
C GLU A 131 13.46 -18.13 -11.74
N ASN A 132 12.13 -17.93 -11.58
CA ASN A 132 11.54 -16.59 -11.66
C ASN A 132 12.09 -15.65 -10.58
N ALA A 133 12.16 -16.14 -9.33
CA ALA A 133 12.68 -15.36 -8.20
C ALA A 133 14.18 -15.05 -8.38
N LYS A 134 14.99 -16.02 -8.81
CA LYS A 134 16.42 -15.85 -9.06
C LYS A 134 16.70 -14.84 -10.16
N LYS A 135 15.95 -14.91 -11.26
CA LYS A 135 16.05 -13.91 -12.34
C LYS A 135 15.66 -12.53 -11.83
N ALA A 136 14.56 -12.41 -11.10
CA ALA A 136 14.10 -11.14 -10.55
C ALA A 136 15.13 -10.51 -9.60
N VAL A 137 15.82 -11.29 -8.77
CA VAL A 137 16.91 -10.81 -7.91
C VAL A 137 18.03 -10.15 -8.73
N ALA A 138 18.46 -10.80 -9.80
CA ALA A 138 19.50 -10.24 -10.67
C ALA A 138 19.06 -8.94 -11.34
N ASP A 139 17.86 -8.95 -11.93
CA ASP A 139 17.29 -7.81 -12.64
C ASP A 139 17.01 -6.62 -11.69
N PHE A 140 16.47 -6.88 -10.51
CA PHE A 140 16.18 -5.84 -9.51
C PHE A 140 17.45 -5.20 -8.95
N ASN A 141 18.50 -5.99 -8.73
CA ASN A 141 19.80 -5.45 -8.31
C ASN A 141 20.39 -4.55 -9.40
N ALA A 142 20.34 -4.96 -10.66
CA ALA A 142 20.86 -4.18 -11.78
C ALA A 142 20.07 -2.87 -11.97
N ALA A 143 18.75 -2.95 -12.10
CA ALA A 143 17.89 -1.78 -12.28
C ALA A 143 17.89 -0.87 -11.05
N GLY A 144 17.84 -1.44 -9.85
CA GLY A 144 17.86 -0.68 -8.59
C GLY A 144 19.15 0.10 -8.40
N LYS A 145 20.30 -0.44 -8.85
CA LYS A 145 21.58 0.29 -8.86
C LYS A 145 21.50 1.54 -9.73
N ILE A 146 21.01 1.42 -10.97
CA ILE A 146 20.85 2.57 -11.89
C ILE A 146 19.88 3.60 -11.29
N LEU A 147 18.76 3.15 -10.73
CA LEU A 147 17.80 4.06 -10.08
C LEU A 147 18.45 4.81 -8.91
N LYS A 148 19.21 4.13 -8.05
CA LYS A 148 19.93 4.74 -6.93
C LYS A 148 20.96 5.77 -7.40
N GLU A 149 21.75 5.49 -8.42
CA GLU A 149 22.71 6.41 -9.02
C GLU A 149 22.04 7.69 -9.56
N ASN A 150 20.73 7.60 -9.86
CA ASN A 150 19.88 8.71 -10.27
C ASN A 150 19.08 9.37 -9.15
N GLY A 151 19.34 9.02 -7.88
CA GLY A 151 18.66 9.57 -6.70
C GLY A 151 17.26 9.05 -6.48
N LEU A 152 16.93 7.89 -7.05
CA LEU A 152 15.65 7.20 -6.93
C LEU A 152 15.78 5.93 -6.08
N THR A 153 14.70 5.53 -5.44
CA THR A 153 14.60 4.28 -4.67
C THR A 153 13.71 3.29 -5.42
N PHE A 154 14.23 2.13 -5.74
CA PHE A 154 13.43 1.05 -6.30
C PHE A 154 12.67 0.31 -5.18
N CYS A 155 11.40 0.05 -5.40
CA CYS A 155 10.54 -0.75 -4.52
C CYS A 155 9.86 -1.86 -5.33
N TYR A 156 10.07 -3.12 -4.92
CA TYR A 156 9.30 -4.22 -5.44
C TYR A 156 8.01 -4.36 -4.63
N HIS A 157 6.86 -4.28 -5.31
CA HIS A 157 5.54 -4.47 -4.75
C HIS A 157 5.16 -5.95 -4.81
N ILE A 158 4.87 -6.54 -3.64
CA ILE A 158 4.56 -7.96 -3.53
C ILE A 158 3.10 -8.26 -3.82
N HIS A 159 2.85 -9.44 -4.46
CA HIS A 159 1.50 -9.87 -4.88
C HIS A 159 1.04 -11.20 -4.27
N GLY A 160 1.80 -11.74 -3.28
CA GLY A 160 1.43 -12.97 -2.57
C GLY A 160 1.85 -14.26 -3.27
N TYR A 161 2.09 -14.27 -4.57
CA TYR A 161 2.62 -15.46 -5.25
C TYR A 161 4.07 -15.77 -4.85
N GLU A 162 4.78 -14.84 -4.22
CA GLU A 162 6.14 -15.04 -3.72
C GLU A 162 6.20 -15.91 -2.46
N PHE A 163 5.05 -16.25 -1.88
CA PHE A 163 5.00 -17.10 -0.68
C PHE A 163 5.14 -18.60 -0.98
N TRP A 164 5.42 -19.01 -2.23
CA TRP A 164 5.79 -20.40 -2.51
C TRP A 164 6.92 -20.84 -1.58
N PRO A 165 6.81 -22.04 -0.95
CA PRO A 165 7.85 -22.57 -0.04
C PRO A 165 9.20 -22.70 -0.73
N HIS A 166 10.28 -22.31 -0.04
CA HIS A 166 11.65 -22.43 -0.51
C HIS A 166 12.63 -22.47 0.67
N GLU A 167 13.45 -23.49 0.78
CA GLU A 167 14.58 -23.65 1.74
C GLU A 167 14.23 -23.23 3.19
N GLY A 168 13.15 -23.76 3.73
CA GLY A 168 12.71 -23.45 5.10
C GLY A 168 12.08 -22.06 5.28
N GLY A 169 11.82 -21.34 4.19
CA GLY A 169 11.12 -20.09 4.11
C GLY A 169 10.25 -20.02 2.86
N THR A 170 10.26 -18.87 2.20
CA THR A 170 9.48 -18.59 0.98
C THR A 170 10.38 -17.99 -0.11
N LEU A 171 9.90 -17.97 -1.36
CA LEU A 171 10.57 -17.24 -2.43
C LEU A 171 10.64 -15.73 -2.16
N LEU A 172 9.71 -15.16 -1.38
CA LEU A 172 9.82 -13.77 -0.91
C LEU A 172 11.06 -13.62 -0.01
N ASP A 173 11.26 -14.55 0.93
CA ASP A 173 12.45 -14.55 1.78
C ASP A 173 13.74 -14.61 0.95
N TYR A 174 13.75 -15.44 -0.09
CA TYR A 174 14.86 -15.52 -1.02
C TYR A 174 15.11 -14.20 -1.74
N ILE A 175 14.08 -13.57 -2.31
CA ILE A 175 14.19 -12.29 -3.02
C ILE A 175 14.71 -11.20 -2.07
N ILE A 176 14.15 -11.08 -0.86
CA ILE A 176 14.57 -10.05 0.09
C ILE A 176 16.02 -10.24 0.54
N LYS A 177 16.45 -11.47 0.82
CA LYS A 177 17.79 -11.79 1.30
C LYS A 177 18.87 -11.63 0.23
N ASN A 178 18.54 -11.89 -1.04
CA ASN A 178 19.51 -11.89 -2.14
C ASN A 178 19.52 -10.59 -2.96
N THR A 179 18.62 -9.64 -2.66
CA THR A 179 18.69 -8.29 -3.22
C THR A 179 19.49 -7.36 -2.33
N ASN A 180 20.35 -6.53 -2.95
CA ASN A 180 21.16 -5.56 -2.23
C ASN A 180 20.25 -4.50 -1.54
N PRO A 181 20.31 -4.32 -0.22
CA PRO A 181 19.46 -3.39 0.51
C PRO A 181 19.71 -1.91 0.17
N GLU A 182 20.84 -1.59 -0.46
CA GLU A 182 21.11 -0.26 -0.96
C GLU A 182 20.39 0.06 -2.28
N TYR A 183 20.04 -0.95 -3.07
CA TYR A 183 19.47 -0.80 -4.40
C TYR A 183 17.99 -1.14 -4.46
N VAL A 184 17.57 -2.11 -3.63
CA VAL A 184 16.23 -2.67 -3.67
C VAL A 184 15.54 -2.50 -2.32
N SER A 185 14.39 -1.90 -2.34
CA SER A 185 13.44 -1.83 -1.23
C SER A 185 12.13 -2.51 -1.64
N PHE A 186 11.17 -2.53 -0.75
CA PHE A 186 9.91 -3.23 -0.98
C PHE A 186 8.71 -2.35 -0.64
N GLU A 187 7.63 -2.61 -1.33
CA GLU A 187 6.30 -2.12 -1.02
C GLU A 187 5.43 -3.28 -0.59
N MET A 188 4.82 -3.14 0.57
CA MET A 188 3.91 -4.16 1.09
C MET A 188 2.48 -3.86 0.65
N ASP A 189 1.90 -4.77 -0.11
CA ASP A 189 0.45 -4.84 -0.24
C ASP A 189 -0.09 -5.78 0.84
N ILE A 190 -0.89 -5.24 1.75
CA ILE A 190 -1.36 -6.01 2.91
C ILE A 190 -2.44 -7.02 2.54
N LEU A 191 -3.25 -6.76 1.48
CA LEU A 191 -4.22 -7.72 0.97
C LEU A 191 -3.52 -8.90 0.31
N TRP A 192 -2.60 -8.62 -0.60
CA TRP A 192 -1.89 -9.69 -1.31
C TRP A 192 -1.01 -10.50 -0.37
N THR A 193 -0.42 -9.87 0.66
CA THR A 193 0.28 -10.59 1.73
C THR A 193 -0.64 -11.56 2.44
N GLN A 194 -1.81 -11.10 2.89
CA GLN A 194 -2.80 -11.92 3.58
C GLN A 194 -3.39 -13.02 2.68
N PHE A 195 -3.69 -12.68 1.42
CA PHE A 195 -4.23 -13.60 0.43
C PHE A 195 -3.25 -14.72 0.08
N GLY A 196 -1.95 -14.41 -0.05
CA GLY A 196 -0.88 -15.40 -0.24
C GLY A 196 -0.55 -16.22 1.01
N GLY A 197 -1.23 -15.99 2.14
CA GLY A 197 -1.02 -16.72 3.40
C GLY A 197 0.11 -16.18 4.28
N GLY A 198 0.69 -15.02 3.94
CA GLY A 198 1.65 -14.32 4.78
C GLY A 198 0.97 -13.55 5.93
N ASP A 199 1.78 -13.16 6.92
CA ASP A 199 1.38 -12.26 8.00
C ASP A 199 2.09 -10.91 7.81
N PRO A 200 1.35 -9.83 7.48
CA PRO A 200 1.95 -8.51 7.25
C PRO A 200 2.73 -8.00 8.46
N VAL A 201 2.20 -8.17 9.70
CA VAL A 201 2.87 -7.71 10.92
C VAL A 201 4.17 -8.46 11.15
N ALA A 202 4.17 -9.77 10.96
CA ALA A 202 5.37 -10.60 11.09
C ALA A 202 6.45 -10.21 10.05
N LEU A 203 6.06 -9.95 8.81
CA LEU A 203 6.96 -9.52 7.74
C LEU A 203 7.53 -8.12 7.97
N LEU A 204 6.72 -7.17 8.47
CA LEU A 204 7.19 -5.84 8.86
C LEU A 204 8.27 -5.94 9.94
N LYS A 205 8.05 -6.76 10.98
CA LYS A 205 9.03 -7.01 12.03
C LYS A 205 10.28 -7.70 11.52
N LYS A 206 10.12 -8.70 10.64
CA LYS A 206 11.23 -9.53 10.13
C LYS A 206 12.21 -8.74 9.27
N TYR A 207 11.70 -7.85 8.41
CA TYR A 207 12.51 -7.17 7.40
C TYR A 207 12.66 -5.65 7.62
N GLY A 208 11.94 -5.08 8.59
CA GLY A 208 12.12 -3.73 9.07
C GLY A 208 12.20 -2.68 7.96
N ASN A 209 13.30 -1.99 7.90
CA ASN A 209 13.53 -0.85 7.00
C ASN A 209 13.63 -1.22 5.49
N ARG A 210 13.56 -2.52 5.13
CA ARG A 210 13.42 -2.91 3.72
C ARG A 210 12.08 -2.47 3.14
N TRP A 211 11.04 -2.34 3.97
CA TRP A 211 9.73 -1.82 3.59
C TRP A 211 9.74 -0.29 3.57
N LYS A 212 9.39 0.31 2.45
CA LYS A 212 9.37 1.79 2.27
C LYS A 212 7.99 2.34 1.98
N LEU A 213 7.16 1.58 1.29
CA LEU A 213 5.84 1.94 0.82
C LEU A 213 4.83 0.87 1.27
N MET A 214 3.56 1.23 1.28
CA MET A 214 2.50 0.29 1.64
C MET A 214 1.21 0.59 0.89
N HIS A 215 0.61 -0.46 0.30
CA HIS A 215 -0.78 -0.41 -0.14
C HIS A 215 -1.69 -0.84 1.00
N LEU A 216 -2.69 -0.01 1.27
CA LEU A 216 -3.77 -0.27 2.22
C LEU A 216 -4.98 -0.78 1.47
N LYS A 217 -5.24 -2.07 1.59
CA LYS A 217 -6.37 -2.81 1.04
C LYS A 217 -6.90 -3.73 2.12
N ASP A 218 -8.19 -4.06 2.11
CA ASP A 218 -8.72 -5.06 3.06
C ASP A 218 -9.41 -6.20 2.33
N LEU A 219 -9.17 -7.40 2.80
CA LEU A 219 -9.65 -8.63 2.18
C LEU A 219 -10.96 -9.07 2.84
N ARG A 220 -11.99 -9.30 2.01
CA ARG A 220 -13.26 -9.88 2.46
C ARG A 220 -13.03 -11.15 3.30
N LYS A 221 -13.73 -11.27 4.41
CA LYS A 221 -13.64 -12.44 5.30
C LYS A 221 -14.01 -13.74 4.59
N GLY A 222 -13.22 -14.78 4.84
CA GLY A 222 -13.49 -16.12 4.34
C GLY A 222 -13.14 -16.36 2.88
N VAL A 223 -12.42 -15.46 2.22
CA VAL A 223 -11.89 -15.68 0.88
C VAL A 223 -10.86 -16.80 0.92
N LYS A 224 -11.00 -17.78 0.02
CA LYS A 224 -10.00 -18.85 -0.12
C LYS A 224 -8.67 -18.26 -0.60
N LYS A 225 -7.65 -18.48 0.17
CA LYS A 225 -6.28 -18.03 -0.09
C LYS A 225 -5.58 -18.94 -1.08
N ASP A 226 -4.74 -18.36 -1.93
CA ASP A 226 -3.86 -19.11 -2.83
C ASP A 226 -2.62 -18.30 -3.23
N LEU A 227 -1.79 -18.87 -4.10
CA LEU A 227 -0.52 -18.30 -4.54
C LEU A 227 -0.58 -17.85 -6.02
N THR A 228 -1.74 -17.45 -6.52
CA THR A 228 -1.90 -16.97 -7.90
C THR A 228 -1.53 -15.50 -8.05
N GLY A 229 -1.59 -14.72 -6.97
CA GLY A 229 -1.46 -13.26 -7.01
C GLY A 229 -2.69 -12.58 -7.62
N GLY A 230 -3.84 -13.23 -7.62
CA GLY A 230 -5.08 -12.71 -8.16
C GLY A 230 -6.32 -13.26 -7.47
N THR A 231 -7.29 -12.38 -7.22
CA THR A 231 -8.62 -12.74 -6.69
C THR A 231 -9.69 -11.87 -7.36
N SER A 232 -10.96 -12.13 -7.06
CA SER A 232 -12.02 -11.24 -7.51
C SER A 232 -11.83 -9.83 -6.95
N GLN A 233 -11.94 -8.81 -7.80
CA GLN A 233 -11.85 -7.41 -7.38
C GLN A 233 -12.92 -7.05 -6.33
N GLU A 234 -14.05 -7.76 -6.30
CA GLU A 234 -15.11 -7.58 -5.31
C GLU A 234 -14.75 -8.15 -3.92
N ASN A 235 -13.55 -8.74 -3.78
CA ASN A 235 -13.00 -9.13 -2.49
C ASN A 235 -12.25 -7.99 -1.79
N ASP A 236 -12.00 -6.89 -2.49
CA ASP A 236 -11.59 -5.63 -1.88
C ASP A 236 -12.80 -5.02 -1.15
N VAL A 237 -12.63 -4.73 0.12
CA VAL A 237 -13.69 -4.17 0.96
C VAL A 237 -13.19 -2.96 1.74
N VAL A 238 -14.11 -2.19 2.30
CA VAL A 238 -13.78 -1.03 3.13
C VAL A 238 -12.78 -1.41 4.23
N LEU A 239 -11.70 -0.64 4.39
CA LEU A 239 -10.70 -0.86 5.43
C LEU A 239 -11.34 -1.03 6.81
N GLY A 240 -10.96 -2.08 7.53
CA GLY A 240 -11.49 -2.43 8.85
C GLY A 240 -12.78 -3.26 8.84
N THR A 241 -13.33 -3.59 7.65
CA THR A 241 -14.50 -4.48 7.55
C THR A 241 -14.13 -5.90 7.13
N GLY A 242 -12.94 -6.07 6.57
CA GLY A 242 -12.38 -7.35 6.15
C GLY A 242 -11.75 -8.15 7.27
N GLU A 243 -10.77 -8.99 6.92
CA GLU A 243 -10.08 -9.88 7.88
C GLU A 243 -8.70 -9.38 8.30
N ILE A 244 -8.18 -8.28 7.70
CA ILE A 244 -6.82 -7.82 7.92
C ILE A 244 -6.71 -6.99 9.19
N ASP A 245 -5.70 -7.24 10.03
CA ASP A 245 -5.40 -6.42 11.22
C ASP A 245 -4.73 -5.09 10.82
N ILE A 246 -5.52 -4.19 10.20
CA ILE A 246 -5.06 -2.86 9.79
C ILE A 246 -4.39 -2.10 10.95
N ARG A 247 -4.96 -2.21 12.16
CA ARG A 247 -4.44 -1.50 13.34
C ARG A 247 -3.06 -2.00 13.75
N GLY A 248 -2.86 -3.31 13.82
CA GLY A 248 -1.56 -3.92 14.14
C GLY A 248 -0.50 -3.59 13.09
N ILE A 249 -0.88 -3.64 11.81
CA ILE A 249 -0.02 -3.29 10.68
C ILE A 249 0.43 -1.84 10.77
N LEU A 250 -0.49 -0.88 10.95
CA LEU A 250 -0.15 0.56 11.04
C LEU A 250 0.76 0.87 12.23
N LYS A 251 0.56 0.19 13.37
CA LYS A 251 1.47 0.33 14.53
C LYS A 251 2.89 -0.12 14.21
N GLU A 252 3.04 -1.24 13.53
CA GLU A 252 4.36 -1.75 13.18
C GLU A 252 5.00 -0.94 12.06
N ALA A 253 4.24 -0.58 11.02
CA ALA A 253 4.69 0.28 9.93
C ALA A 253 5.21 1.65 10.43
N LYS A 254 4.53 2.24 11.41
CA LYS A 254 4.97 3.48 12.07
C LYS A 254 6.31 3.32 12.77
N LYS A 255 6.55 2.19 13.48
CA LYS A 255 7.82 1.90 14.17
C LYS A 255 8.99 1.80 13.21
N ILE A 256 8.81 1.17 12.06
CA ILE A 256 9.87 1.00 11.05
C ILE A 256 10.01 2.19 10.11
N GLY A 257 9.13 3.21 10.23
CA GLY A 257 9.26 4.50 9.56
C GLY A 257 8.71 4.56 8.14
N ILE A 258 7.72 3.73 7.78
CA ILE A 258 6.98 3.89 6.52
C ILE A 258 6.28 5.25 6.53
N LYS A 259 6.45 6.02 5.44
CA LYS A 259 5.91 7.39 5.33
C LYS A 259 4.77 7.52 4.33
N HIS A 260 4.74 6.68 3.31
CA HIS A 260 3.77 6.75 2.23
C HIS A 260 2.90 5.49 2.24
N TYR A 261 1.60 5.73 2.30
CA TYR A 261 0.56 4.71 2.32
C TYR A 261 -0.44 5.06 1.23
N PHE A 262 -0.74 4.11 0.38
CA PHE A 262 -1.67 4.31 -0.73
C PHE A 262 -2.87 3.41 -0.55
N ILE A 263 -4.06 4.00 -0.44
CA ILE A 263 -5.30 3.21 -0.53
C ILE A 263 -5.41 2.71 -1.97
N GLU A 264 -5.60 1.41 -2.12
CA GLU A 264 -5.95 0.81 -3.38
C GLU A 264 -7.24 0.02 -3.22
N ASP A 265 -8.23 0.30 -4.05
CA ASP A 265 -9.52 -0.39 -4.11
C ASP A 265 -9.78 -0.75 -5.57
N GLU A 266 -9.86 -2.03 -5.86
CA GLU A 266 -10.08 -2.52 -7.22
C GLU A 266 -11.55 -2.85 -7.49
N SER A 267 -12.42 -2.75 -6.48
CA SER A 267 -13.84 -3.10 -6.59
C SER A 267 -14.58 -2.21 -7.60
N SER A 268 -15.80 -2.59 -7.92
CA SER A 268 -16.71 -1.74 -8.69
C SER A 268 -17.28 -0.57 -7.86
N HIS A 269 -17.03 -0.55 -6.55
CA HIS A 269 -17.63 0.38 -5.58
C HIS A 269 -16.66 1.44 -5.05
N VAL A 270 -15.60 1.77 -5.76
CA VAL A 270 -14.52 2.71 -5.38
C VAL A 270 -15.06 4.02 -4.79
N ASN A 271 -16.05 4.64 -5.45
CA ASN A 271 -16.60 5.93 -5.03
C ASN A 271 -17.35 5.87 -3.69
N LEU A 272 -17.77 4.69 -3.26
CA LEU A 272 -18.44 4.44 -1.97
C LEU A 272 -17.43 3.96 -0.92
N GLN A 273 -16.58 3.01 -1.26
CA GLN A 273 -15.68 2.33 -0.32
C GLN A 273 -14.48 3.22 0.10
N VAL A 274 -13.89 3.96 -0.83
CA VAL A 274 -12.70 4.79 -0.55
C VAL A 274 -12.97 5.87 0.51
N PRO A 275 -14.07 6.67 0.43
CA PRO A 275 -14.39 7.61 1.50
C PRO A 275 -14.61 6.95 2.87
N GLN A 276 -15.21 5.76 2.90
CA GLN A 276 -15.41 5.00 4.14
C GLN A 276 -14.08 4.49 4.70
N SER A 277 -13.17 4.03 3.86
CA SER A 277 -11.81 3.62 4.22
C SER A 277 -11.01 4.78 4.82
N ILE A 278 -11.11 5.98 4.26
CA ILE A 278 -10.51 7.20 4.82
C ILE A 278 -11.13 7.52 6.19
N ALA A 279 -12.46 7.43 6.33
CA ALA A 279 -13.14 7.66 7.61
C ALA A 279 -12.68 6.66 8.68
N TYR A 280 -12.53 5.40 8.32
CA TYR A 280 -11.97 4.37 9.20
C TYR A 280 -10.56 4.72 9.67
N LEU A 281 -9.64 5.07 8.77
CA LEU A 281 -8.27 5.45 9.13
C LEU A 281 -8.23 6.66 10.07
N LYS A 282 -9.09 7.67 9.84
CA LYS A 282 -9.23 8.84 10.72
C LYS A 282 -9.76 8.48 12.11
N SER A 283 -10.57 7.44 12.22
CA SER A 283 -11.14 6.97 13.49
C SER A 283 -10.14 6.23 14.38
N LEU A 284 -9.04 5.71 13.82
CA LEU A 284 -8.07 4.91 14.54
C LEU A 284 -7.28 5.75 15.56
N LYS A 285 -7.25 5.29 16.80
CA LYS A 285 -6.51 5.91 17.92
C LYS A 285 -5.41 4.95 18.43
N GLU A 286 -4.35 5.51 19.03
CA GLU A 286 -3.26 4.74 19.67
C GLU A 286 -3.74 3.92 20.87
#